data_0f965cc399c45452fbd7634a5ee496ef
#
_entry.id   0f965cc399c45452fbd7634a5ee496ef
#
_cell.length_a   1.000
_cell.length_b   1.000
_cell.length_c   1.000
_cell.angle_alpha   90.00
_cell.angle_beta   90.00
_cell.angle_gamma   90.00
#
_symmetry.space_group_name_H-M   'P 1'
#
loop_
_entity.id
_entity.type
_entity.pdbx_description
1 polymer ?
#
loop_
_entity_poly.entity_id
_entity_poly.type
_entity_poly.pdbx_seq_one_letter_code
_entity_poly.pdbx_strand_id
1 'polypeptide(L)'
;MEVVAALRNLRVAIILGLALAVIVPSVAIAGEPPTPRDLLPDLRMAKLYDVQTRTTVTGRKKLRFGTIVYNVGDGPLEVRGRARAGSEMGEVYQWIADDRGGGREDLNPAARMFYSGDGHNHWHVQGFIQVQLWLKGSPSTVKKLKKIGFCLVDLRRYSAPPPNTPSVRAYPGAGCGVRSTQTIGPPTRAKGMGISVGWGDDYGPQLTHQAIDITGMPKGTYRLCATANAGWLWAEKADNHVNNYFWYDLWLNPAKSRLTILKKGRTACPGP
;
A
#
# COMPACT_ATOMS: atom_id res chain seq x y z
N MET A 1 70.42 61.10 35.02
CA MET A 1 69.77 62.05 34.17
C MET A 1 68.31 61.77 34.25
N GLU A 2 67.62 62.37 35.14
CA GLU A 2 66.74 63.55 35.00
C GLU A 2 65.52 63.16 34.10
N VAL A 3 64.24 63.39 34.40
CA VAL A 3 63.60 64.46 35.05
C VAL A 3 62.15 64.14 35.39
N VAL A 4 61.70 64.33 36.61
CA VAL A 4 60.63 65.19 37.11
C VAL A 4 59.17 64.98 36.62
N ALA A 5 58.40 64.56 37.59
CA ALA A 5 57.09 65.04 38.07
C ALA A 5 56.13 65.75 37.13
N ALA A 6 54.88 65.36 37.15
CA ALA A 6 53.71 66.24 37.27
C ALA A 6 52.45 65.48 37.71
N LEU A 7 52.04 65.72 38.94
CA LEU A 7 50.74 65.53 39.50
C LEU A 7 49.71 66.42 38.80
N ARG A 8 48.61 65.88 38.33
CA ARG A 8 47.42 66.68 38.09
C ARG A 8 46.15 65.94 38.41
N ASN A 9 45.46 66.47 39.34
CA ASN A 9 44.14 66.10 39.85
C ASN A 9 43.10 65.76 38.75
N LEU A 10 42.51 64.65 38.82
CA LEU A 10 41.33 64.31 38.04
C LEU A 10 40.14 64.10 39.00
N ARG A 11 39.21 65.01 38.95
CA ARG A 11 37.96 64.97 39.70
C ARG A 11 37.09 63.82 39.15
N VAL A 12 36.74 62.88 40.01
CA VAL A 12 35.80 61.83 39.67
C VAL A 12 34.39 62.39 39.70
N ALA A 13 33.78 62.54 38.55
CA ALA A 13 32.36 62.86 38.44
C ALA A 13 31.60 61.53 38.44
N ILE A 14 30.87 61.28 39.53
CA ILE A 14 29.93 60.17 39.62
C ILE A 14 28.69 60.54 38.84
N ILE A 15 28.54 59.96 37.66
CA ILE A 15 27.28 60.02 36.87
C ILE A 15 26.39 58.85 37.36
N LEU A 16 25.35 59.16 38.14
CA LEU A 16 24.27 58.24 38.43
C LEU A 16 23.43 58.02 37.16
N GLY A 17 23.72 56.96 36.45
CA GLY A 17 22.89 56.52 35.33
C GLY A 17 21.62 55.88 35.86
N LEU A 18 20.47 56.52 35.73
CA LEU A 18 19.14 55.88 35.91
C LEU A 18 18.94 54.88 34.79
N ALA A 19 19.09 53.58 35.09
CA ALA A 19 18.73 52.53 34.17
C ALA A 19 17.20 52.41 34.14
N LEU A 20 16.57 52.94 33.11
CA LEU A 20 15.17 52.73 32.80
C LEU A 20 15.03 51.28 32.31
N ALA A 21 14.54 50.36 33.18
CA ALA A 21 14.21 49.00 32.78
C ALA A 21 12.96 49.04 31.86
N VAL A 22 13.17 48.94 30.57
CA VAL A 22 12.09 48.73 29.59
C VAL A 22 11.58 47.30 29.77
N ILE A 23 10.45 47.12 30.46
CA ILE A 23 9.72 45.85 30.50
C ILE A 23 9.13 45.62 29.10
N VAL A 24 9.81 44.85 28.25
CA VAL A 24 9.26 44.36 27.00
C VAL A 24 8.29 43.23 27.36
N PRO A 25 7.00 43.38 27.10
CA PRO A 25 6.09 42.26 27.32
C PRO A 25 6.53 41.12 26.41
N SER A 26 6.87 39.97 27.02
CA SER A 26 7.10 38.73 26.26
C SER A 26 5.77 38.33 25.63
N VAL A 27 5.59 38.64 24.36
CA VAL A 27 4.53 38.07 23.54
C VAL A 27 4.86 36.60 23.48
N ALA A 28 4.08 35.76 24.18
CA ALA A 28 4.14 34.33 24.01
C ALA A 28 3.77 34.05 22.53
N ILE A 29 4.77 33.73 21.73
CA ILE A 29 4.56 33.23 20.37
C ILE A 29 3.77 31.91 20.59
N ALA A 30 2.49 31.93 20.27
CA ALA A 30 1.70 30.72 20.21
C ALA A 30 2.48 29.75 19.30
N GLY A 31 2.91 28.61 19.87
CA GLY A 31 3.67 27.61 19.12
C GLY A 31 2.89 27.26 17.86
N GLU A 32 3.60 27.12 16.76
CA GLU A 32 3.01 26.66 15.51
C GLU A 32 2.17 25.40 15.77
N PRO A 33 0.90 25.34 15.31
CA PRO A 33 0.08 24.18 15.57
C PRO A 33 0.78 22.93 15.02
N PRO A 34 0.82 21.83 15.79
CA PRO A 34 1.54 20.63 15.37
C PRO A 34 1.08 20.21 13.97
N THR A 35 2.03 19.75 13.13
CA THR A 35 1.70 19.26 11.80
C THR A 35 0.73 18.08 11.89
N PRO A 36 -0.25 17.95 10.99
CA PRO A 36 -1.13 16.80 10.95
C PRO A 36 -0.33 15.50 10.84
N ARG A 37 -0.74 14.49 11.60
CA ARG A 37 -0.13 13.16 11.52
C ARG A 37 -0.76 12.36 10.39
N ASP A 38 0.06 11.82 9.48
CA ASP A 38 -0.38 10.90 8.45
C ASP A 38 -1.00 9.64 9.08
N LEU A 39 -2.17 9.26 8.59
CA LEU A 39 -2.85 8.01 8.90
C LEU A 39 -2.57 7.01 7.78
N LEU A 40 -1.61 6.12 7.99
CA LEU A 40 -1.18 5.18 6.96
C LEU A 40 -1.96 3.86 7.03
N PRO A 41 -2.20 3.22 5.88
CA PRO A 41 -2.67 1.84 5.84
C PRO A 41 -1.59 0.88 6.37
N ASP A 42 -2.01 -0.32 6.72
CA ASP A 42 -1.17 -1.48 7.02
C ASP A 42 -1.81 -2.68 6.32
N LEU A 43 -1.22 -3.11 5.21
CA LEU A 43 -1.79 -4.14 4.36
C LEU A 43 -1.43 -5.53 4.87
N ARG A 44 -2.44 -6.33 5.12
CA ARG A 44 -2.29 -7.68 5.63
C ARG A 44 -2.77 -8.72 4.62
N MET A 45 -1.85 -9.50 4.06
CA MET A 45 -2.19 -10.64 3.22
C MET A 45 -2.89 -11.71 4.08
N ALA A 46 -4.11 -12.08 3.75
CA ALA A 46 -4.80 -13.18 4.41
C ALA A 46 -4.21 -14.55 3.99
N LYS A 47 -4.63 -15.59 4.69
CA LYS A 47 -4.42 -16.96 4.27
C LYS A 47 -5.05 -17.17 2.89
N LEU A 48 -4.28 -17.71 1.93
CA LEU A 48 -4.84 -18.12 0.64
C LEU A 48 -5.87 -19.22 0.88
N TYR A 49 -7.01 -19.13 0.19
CA TYR A 49 -8.10 -20.09 0.36
C TYR A 49 -8.44 -20.79 -0.93
N ASP A 50 -9.15 -21.92 -0.84
CA ASP A 50 -9.57 -22.78 -1.95
C ASP A 50 -8.44 -23.07 -2.93
N VAL A 51 -7.25 -23.38 -2.37
CA VAL A 51 -6.07 -23.73 -3.16
C VAL A 51 -6.28 -25.08 -3.81
N GLN A 52 -6.39 -25.11 -5.14
CA GLN A 52 -6.74 -26.31 -5.89
C GLN A 52 -6.09 -26.33 -7.27
N THR A 53 -5.92 -27.54 -7.81
CA THR A 53 -5.56 -27.73 -9.21
C THR A 53 -6.82 -27.89 -10.07
N ARG A 54 -6.81 -27.30 -11.26
CA ARG A 54 -7.89 -27.45 -12.25
C ARG A 54 -7.31 -27.73 -13.63
N THR A 55 -7.99 -28.59 -14.38
CA THR A 55 -7.69 -28.80 -15.80
C THR A 55 -8.69 -28.00 -16.63
N THR A 56 -8.20 -27.19 -17.55
CA THR A 56 -9.04 -26.45 -18.50
C THR A 56 -9.57 -27.38 -19.59
N VAL A 57 -10.55 -26.91 -20.36
CA VAL A 57 -11.08 -27.63 -21.54
C VAL A 57 -10.00 -27.90 -22.60
N THR A 58 -8.95 -27.08 -22.64
CA THR A 58 -7.79 -27.26 -23.52
C THR A 58 -6.68 -28.13 -22.92
N GLY A 59 -6.96 -28.84 -21.82
CA GLY A 59 -6.00 -29.72 -21.16
C GLY A 59 -4.93 -29.03 -20.30
N ARG A 60 -4.89 -27.69 -20.23
CA ARG A 60 -3.90 -26.96 -19.42
C ARG A 60 -4.18 -27.15 -17.95
N LYS A 61 -3.12 -27.29 -17.16
CA LYS A 61 -3.19 -27.41 -15.70
C LYS A 61 -3.02 -26.05 -15.05
N LYS A 62 -3.93 -25.70 -14.15
CA LYS A 62 -3.94 -24.40 -13.42
C LYS A 62 -3.93 -24.66 -11.92
N LEU A 63 -3.12 -23.91 -11.19
CA LEU A 63 -3.21 -23.74 -9.75
C LEU A 63 -4.08 -22.53 -9.48
N ARG A 64 -5.23 -22.70 -8.84
CA ARG A 64 -6.19 -21.67 -8.48
C ARG A 64 -6.25 -21.49 -6.98
N PHE A 65 -6.51 -20.27 -6.53
CA PHE A 65 -6.63 -19.93 -5.11
C PHE A 65 -7.31 -18.56 -4.99
N GLY A 66 -7.96 -18.33 -3.86
CA GLY A 66 -8.45 -16.99 -3.49
C GLY A 66 -7.39 -16.21 -2.71
N THR A 67 -7.41 -14.89 -2.88
CA THR A 67 -6.56 -13.93 -2.14
C THR A 67 -7.42 -12.87 -1.49
N ILE A 68 -7.14 -12.52 -0.24
CA ILE A 68 -7.73 -11.38 0.44
C ILE A 68 -6.58 -10.52 1.00
N VAL A 69 -6.66 -9.22 0.78
CA VAL A 69 -5.77 -8.25 1.44
C VAL A 69 -6.63 -7.36 2.33
N TYR A 70 -6.37 -7.39 3.62
CA TYR A 70 -6.99 -6.52 4.60
C TYR A 70 -6.14 -5.27 4.83
N ASN A 71 -6.79 -4.18 5.20
CA ASN A 71 -6.12 -3.01 5.76
C ASN A 71 -6.36 -3.00 7.27
N VAL A 72 -5.30 -3.13 8.07
CA VAL A 72 -5.34 -3.12 9.54
C VAL A 72 -4.61 -1.91 10.14
N GLY A 73 -4.36 -0.89 9.31
CA GLY A 73 -3.67 0.34 9.67
C GLY A 73 -4.52 1.38 10.38
N ASP A 74 -3.98 2.60 10.43
CA ASP A 74 -4.63 3.75 11.06
C ASP A 74 -5.51 4.52 10.08
N GLY A 75 -5.20 4.49 8.78
CA GLY A 75 -5.93 5.14 7.71
C GLY A 75 -6.27 4.21 6.54
N PRO A 76 -7.12 4.65 5.63
CA PRO A 76 -7.48 3.87 4.44
C PRO A 76 -6.31 3.77 3.45
N LEU A 77 -6.23 2.68 2.71
CA LEU A 77 -5.57 2.71 1.42
C LEU A 77 -6.53 3.34 0.42
N GLU A 78 -6.37 4.60 0.10
CA GLU A 78 -7.12 5.28 -0.95
C GLU A 78 -6.21 5.57 -2.13
N VAL A 79 -6.70 5.28 -3.34
CA VAL A 79 -5.96 5.51 -4.57
C VAL A 79 -6.75 6.39 -5.54
N ARG A 80 -6.05 7.27 -6.23
CA ARG A 80 -6.57 8.23 -7.18
C ARG A 80 -5.89 8.08 -8.52
N GLY A 81 -6.63 7.61 -9.50
CA GLY A 81 -6.12 7.40 -10.85
C GLY A 81 -6.18 8.67 -11.69
N ARG A 82 -5.22 8.82 -12.58
CA ARG A 82 -5.16 9.89 -13.60
C ARG A 82 -4.85 9.28 -14.95
N ALA A 83 -5.76 9.48 -15.90
CA ALA A 83 -5.57 9.06 -17.28
C ALA A 83 -5.83 10.23 -18.23
N ARG A 84 -5.13 10.28 -19.35
CA ARG A 84 -5.45 11.21 -20.43
C ARG A 84 -6.77 10.82 -21.07
N ALA A 85 -7.50 11.80 -21.59
CA ALA A 85 -8.73 11.54 -22.35
C ALA A 85 -8.45 10.53 -23.48
N GLY A 86 -9.30 9.51 -23.59
CA GLY A 86 -9.18 8.44 -24.58
C GLY A 86 -8.10 7.41 -24.30
N SER A 87 -7.28 7.57 -23.25
CA SER A 87 -6.28 6.57 -22.87
C SER A 87 -6.91 5.44 -22.05
N GLU A 88 -6.45 4.22 -22.30
CA GLU A 88 -6.76 3.03 -21.48
C GLU A 88 -5.70 2.77 -20.42
N MET A 89 -4.70 3.65 -20.31
CA MET A 89 -3.62 3.58 -19.33
C MET A 89 -3.54 4.89 -18.56
N GLY A 90 -3.23 4.80 -17.27
CA GLY A 90 -3.07 5.95 -16.40
C GLY A 90 -2.09 5.70 -15.26
N GLU A 91 -1.84 6.76 -14.52
CA GLU A 91 -1.03 6.75 -13.30
C GLU A 91 -1.95 6.71 -12.08
N VAL A 92 -1.46 6.15 -10.99
CA VAL A 92 -2.20 6.04 -9.72
C VAL A 92 -1.37 6.66 -8.61
N TYR A 93 -2.01 7.56 -7.88
CA TYR A 93 -1.45 8.26 -6.74
C TYR A 93 -2.13 7.79 -5.46
N GLN A 94 -1.39 7.69 -4.37
CA GLN A 94 -1.96 7.41 -3.07
C GLN A 94 -2.45 8.71 -2.42
N TRP A 95 -3.66 8.68 -1.87
CA TRP A 95 -4.13 9.68 -0.95
C TRP A 95 -3.86 9.22 0.48
N ILE A 96 -3.15 10.03 1.25
CA ILE A 96 -2.81 9.76 2.64
C ILE A 96 -3.68 10.67 3.49
N ALA A 97 -4.58 10.09 4.28
CA ALA A 97 -5.42 10.80 5.22
C ALA A 97 -4.60 11.30 6.41
N ASP A 98 -5.09 12.33 7.10
CA ASP A 98 -4.50 12.84 8.33
C ASP A 98 -5.46 12.75 9.54
N ASP A 99 -4.93 12.96 10.74
CA ASP A 99 -5.66 12.89 12.01
C ASP A 99 -6.56 14.11 12.28
N ARG A 100 -6.64 15.06 11.35
CA ARG A 100 -7.53 16.24 11.40
C ARG A 100 -8.70 16.14 10.41
N GLY A 101 -8.84 15.00 9.73
CA GLY A 101 -9.89 14.76 8.74
C GLY A 101 -9.58 15.34 7.37
N GLY A 102 -8.35 15.79 7.13
CA GLY A 102 -7.79 16.16 5.83
C GLY A 102 -6.94 15.06 5.23
N GLY A 103 -5.94 15.46 4.49
CA GLY A 103 -4.95 14.57 3.91
C GLY A 103 -4.24 15.19 2.72
N ARG A 104 -3.30 14.45 2.17
CA ARG A 104 -2.49 14.85 1.01
C ARG A 104 -2.37 13.75 -0.01
N GLU A 105 -2.19 14.11 -1.25
CA GLU A 105 -1.82 13.18 -2.31
C GLU A 105 -0.29 13.04 -2.35
N ASP A 106 0.21 11.81 -2.49
CA ASP A 106 1.62 11.62 -2.77
C ASP A 106 1.98 12.25 -4.12
N LEU A 107 3.11 12.95 -4.18
CA LEU A 107 3.55 13.68 -5.37
C LEU A 107 4.02 12.76 -6.49
N ASN A 108 4.39 11.53 -6.15
CA ASN A 108 4.85 10.54 -7.11
C ASN A 108 3.77 9.50 -7.40
N PRO A 109 3.60 9.06 -8.64
CA PRO A 109 2.71 7.97 -8.95
C PRO A 109 3.23 6.68 -8.30
N ALA A 110 2.40 6.09 -7.44
CA ALA A 110 2.74 4.84 -6.76
C ALA A 110 2.64 3.63 -7.71
N ALA A 111 1.69 3.66 -8.66
CA ALA A 111 1.42 2.54 -9.56
C ALA A 111 0.87 3.02 -10.90
N ARG A 112 0.57 2.04 -11.75
CA ARG A 112 -0.18 2.25 -13.00
C ARG A 112 -1.56 1.63 -12.90
N MET A 113 -2.49 2.16 -13.68
CA MET A 113 -3.80 1.57 -13.89
C MET A 113 -4.06 1.34 -15.37
N PHE A 114 -4.94 0.41 -15.68
CA PHE A 114 -5.44 0.18 -17.03
C PHE A 114 -6.93 -0.08 -17.00
N TYR A 115 -7.61 0.30 -18.08
CA TYR A 115 -9.01 0.00 -18.28
C TYR A 115 -9.14 -1.39 -18.90
N SER A 116 -9.86 -2.28 -18.25
CA SER A 116 -10.08 -3.62 -18.77
C SER A 116 -11.34 -3.67 -19.62
N GLY A 117 -11.17 -4.04 -20.89
CA GLY A 117 -12.27 -4.25 -21.83
C GLY A 117 -12.75 -5.69 -21.92
N ASP A 118 -12.28 -6.59 -21.07
CA ASP A 118 -12.49 -8.04 -21.10
C ASP A 118 -13.78 -8.51 -20.38
N GLY A 119 -14.80 -7.65 -20.38
CA GLY A 119 -16.07 -7.87 -19.68
C GLY A 119 -16.15 -7.24 -18.29
N HIS A 120 -15.04 -6.71 -17.78
CA HIS A 120 -15.00 -6.05 -16.47
C HIS A 120 -15.27 -4.54 -16.54
N ASN A 121 -15.11 -3.90 -17.68
CA ASN A 121 -15.47 -2.50 -17.98
C ASN A 121 -15.17 -1.49 -16.85
N HIS A 122 -14.01 -1.62 -16.22
CA HIS A 122 -13.57 -0.72 -15.15
C HIS A 122 -12.03 -0.66 -15.05
N TRP A 123 -11.55 0.30 -14.27
CA TRP A 123 -10.14 0.49 -14.05
C TRP A 123 -9.55 -0.54 -13.08
N HIS A 124 -8.34 -0.99 -13.36
CA HIS A 124 -7.56 -1.89 -12.54
C HIS A 124 -6.22 -1.26 -12.16
N VAL A 125 -5.86 -1.29 -10.90
CA VAL A 125 -4.54 -0.89 -10.39
C VAL A 125 -3.59 -2.07 -10.50
N GLN A 126 -2.39 -1.84 -11.00
CA GLN A 126 -1.33 -2.84 -11.11
C GLN A 126 -0.49 -2.92 -9.82
N GLY A 127 0.12 -4.08 -9.57
CA GLY A 127 1.12 -4.24 -8.51
C GLY A 127 0.57 -4.40 -7.09
N PHE A 128 -0.76 -4.41 -6.89
CA PHE A 128 -1.34 -4.52 -5.56
C PHE A 128 -1.06 -5.86 -4.87
N ILE A 129 -1.21 -6.97 -5.61
CA ILE A 129 -0.89 -8.32 -5.12
C ILE A 129 0.06 -8.98 -6.11
N GLN A 130 1.13 -9.58 -5.60
CA GLN A 130 1.98 -10.49 -6.35
C GLN A 130 1.85 -11.88 -5.77
N VAL A 131 1.67 -12.90 -6.62
CA VAL A 131 1.76 -14.30 -6.20
C VAL A 131 2.73 -15.04 -7.10
N GLN A 132 3.64 -15.77 -6.46
CA GLN A 132 4.69 -16.53 -7.12
C GLN A 132 4.66 -17.98 -6.67
N LEU A 133 5.05 -18.86 -7.57
CA LEU A 133 5.21 -20.30 -7.33
C LEU A 133 6.58 -20.74 -7.84
N TRP A 134 7.38 -21.38 -6.99
CA TRP A 134 8.67 -21.97 -7.39
C TRP A 134 8.91 -23.32 -6.75
N LEU A 135 9.70 -24.15 -7.42
CA LEU A 135 10.15 -25.43 -6.90
C LEU A 135 11.18 -25.19 -5.79
N LYS A 136 10.99 -25.76 -4.62
CA LYS A 136 11.94 -25.63 -3.51
C LYS A 136 13.29 -26.26 -3.88
N GLY A 137 14.36 -25.53 -3.65
CA GLY A 137 15.70 -25.94 -4.03
C GLY A 137 16.08 -25.67 -5.51
N SER A 138 15.17 -25.04 -6.29
CA SER A 138 15.44 -24.62 -7.66
C SER A 138 14.82 -23.24 -7.94
N PRO A 139 15.53 -22.17 -7.60
CA PRO A 139 14.99 -20.79 -7.71
C PRO A 139 14.73 -20.33 -9.15
N SER A 140 15.29 -20.99 -10.16
CA SER A 140 15.17 -20.58 -11.55
C SER A 140 13.77 -20.80 -12.18
N THR A 141 12.88 -21.54 -11.51
CA THR A 141 11.56 -21.90 -12.07
C THR A 141 10.43 -21.15 -11.37
N VAL A 142 10.44 -19.82 -11.48
CA VAL A 142 9.37 -18.99 -10.92
C VAL A 142 8.22 -18.86 -11.91
N LYS A 143 7.01 -19.21 -11.46
CA LYS A 143 5.75 -18.89 -12.13
C LYS A 143 5.02 -17.81 -11.36
N LYS A 144 4.37 -16.90 -12.07
CA LYS A 144 3.63 -15.77 -11.47
C LYS A 144 2.13 -15.91 -11.69
N LEU A 145 1.36 -15.35 -10.79
CA LEU A 145 -0.07 -15.13 -10.97
C LEU A 145 -0.30 -14.38 -12.29
N LYS A 146 -1.27 -14.82 -13.06
CA LYS A 146 -1.61 -14.17 -14.33
C LYS A 146 -2.38 -12.88 -14.14
N LYS A 147 -3.18 -12.75 -13.07
CA LYS A 147 -3.90 -11.53 -12.73
C LYS A 147 -2.91 -10.45 -12.29
N ILE A 148 -2.89 -9.33 -13.00
CA ILE A 148 -1.99 -8.21 -12.75
C ILE A 148 -2.71 -6.93 -12.32
N GLY A 149 -4.04 -6.87 -12.47
CA GLY A 149 -4.84 -5.70 -12.16
C GLY A 149 -5.92 -5.97 -11.12
N PHE A 150 -6.14 -5.01 -10.27
CA PHE A 150 -7.01 -5.10 -9.10
C PHE A 150 -7.88 -3.85 -8.97
N CYS A 151 -9.18 -4.05 -8.74
CA CYS A 151 -10.12 -3.01 -8.37
C CYS A 151 -10.24 -3.02 -6.85
N LEU A 152 -9.70 -2.03 -6.17
CA LEU A 152 -9.63 -2.01 -4.71
C LEU A 152 -10.96 -1.62 -4.10
N VAL A 153 -11.57 -2.53 -3.32
CA VAL A 153 -12.91 -2.35 -2.77
C VAL A 153 -13.07 -3.05 -1.41
N ASP A 154 -14.01 -2.59 -0.59
CA ASP A 154 -14.36 -3.17 0.70
C ASP A 154 -15.31 -4.35 0.52
N LEU A 155 -14.79 -5.58 0.39
CA LEU A 155 -15.60 -6.79 0.21
C LEU A 155 -15.73 -7.63 1.49
N ARG A 156 -14.71 -7.68 2.32
CA ARG A 156 -14.65 -8.52 3.51
C ARG A 156 -14.31 -7.71 4.75
N ARG A 157 -15.09 -7.87 5.81
CA ARG A 157 -14.72 -7.31 7.12
C ARG A 157 -13.67 -8.20 7.78
N TYR A 158 -12.63 -7.58 8.32
CA TYR A 158 -11.61 -8.31 9.08
C TYR A 158 -12.20 -8.86 10.38
N SER A 159 -11.81 -10.06 10.80
CA SER A 159 -12.38 -10.73 11.98
C SER A 159 -12.00 -10.08 13.31
N ALA A 160 -10.86 -9.36 13.36
CA ALA A 160 -10.39 -8.61 14.51
C ALA A 160 -10.11 -7.16 14.07
N PRO A 161 -11.16 -6.39 13.76
CA PRO A 161 -11.00 -5.08 13.14
C PRO A 161 -10.41 -4.07 14.14
N PRO A 162 -9.54 -3.15 13.66
CA PRO A 162 -9.10 -2.01 14.47
C PRO A 162 -10.28 -1.17 15.02
N PRO A 163 -10.08 -0.44 16.13
CA PRO A 163 -11.16 0.36 16.75
C PRO A 163 -11.76 1.43 15.82
N ASN A 164 -10.96 1.98 14.90
CA ASN A 164 -11.36 3.00 13.95
C ASN A 164 -11.98 2.44 12.65
N THR A 165 -12.36 1.16 12.63
CA THR A 165 -13.00 0.53 11.49
C THR A 165 -14.39 1.11 11.24
N PRO A 166 -14.67 1.66 10.04
CA PRO A 166 -15.98 2.16 9.70
C PRO A 166 -17.01 1.01 9.67
N SER A 167 -18.22 1.28 10.17
CA SER A 167 -19.32 0.31 10.16
C SER A 167 -19.86 0.03 8.76
N VAL A 168 -19.72 1.01 7.86
CA VAL A 168 -20.17 0.97 6.46
C VAL A 168 -18.97 1.03 5.54
N ARG A 169 -19.05 0.34 4.40
CA ARG A 169 -18.04 0.37 3.34
C ARG A 169 -17.87 1.78 2.80
N ALA A 170 -16.66 2.33 2.81
CA ALA A 170 -16.37 3.60 2.15
C ALA A 170 -16.06 3.40 0.65
N TYR A 171 -15.58 2.21 0.28
CA TYR A 171 -15.25 1.85 -1.10
C TYR A 171 -16.14 0.69 -1.59
N PRO A 172 -17.41 0.96 -1.93
CA PRO A 172 -18.30 -0.06 -2.49
C PRO A 172 -17.92 -0.36 -3.95
N GLY A 173 -18.08 -1.59 -4.39
CA GLY A 173 -17.57 -2.11 -5.67
C GLY A 173 -17.91 -1.35 -6.96
N ALA A 174 -18.84 -0.39 -6.93
CA ALA A 174 -19.11 0.51 -8.06
C ALA A 174 -17.98 1.56 -8.31
N GLY A 175 -17.00 1.62 -7.41
CA GLY A 175 -16.01 2.71 -7.34
C GLY A 175 -14.80 2.60 -8.25
N CYS A 176 -14.58 1.48 -8.95
CA CYS A 176 -13.42 1.35 -9.84
C CYS A 176 -13.55 2.18 -11.13
N GLY A 177 -14.57 3.03 -11.19
CA GLY A 177 -14.80 3.98 -12.25
C GLY A 177 -15.32 3.31 -13.53
N VAL A 178 -16.42 3.82 -14.03
CA VAL A 178 -16.87 3.52 -15.39
C VAL A 178 -15.97 4.30 -16.34
N ARG A 179 -15.62 3.74 -17.49
CA ARG A 179 -14.97 4.48 -18.57
C ARG A 179 -15.80 5.71 -18.84
N SER A 180 -15.35 6.87 -18.35
CA SER A 180 -16.00 8.12 -18.70
C SER A 180 -15.68 8.39 -20.16
N THR A 181 -16.67 8.33 -21.02
CA THR A 181 -16.61 8.85 -22.39
C THR A 181 -16.54 10.37 -22.39
N GLN A 182 -16.71 11.01 -21.24
CA GLN A 182 -16.59 12.44 -21.12
C GLN A 182 -15.13 12.85 -21.24
N THR A 183 -14.90 13.83 -22.08
CA THR A 183 -13.64 14.56 -22.21
C THR A 183 -13.19 14.97 -20.82
N ILE A 184 -12.12 14.34 -20.38
CA ILE A 184 -11.59 14.56 -19.07
C ILE A 184 -10.71 15.80 -19.16
N GLY A 185 -11.22 16.90 -18.63
CA GLY A 185 -10.36 17.97 -18.14
C GLY A 185 -9.41 17.39 -17.08
N PRO A 186 -8.42 18.18 -16.57
CA PRO A 186 -7.34 17.66 -15.74
C PRO A 186 -7.87 16.79 -14.61
N PRO A 187 -7.17 15.84 -14.22
CA PRO A 187 -7.24 14.38 -14.21
C PRO A 187 -8.54 13.86 -13.59
N THR A 188 -9.23 12.97 -14.28
CA THR A 188 -10.31 12.20 -13.66
C THR A 188 -9.76 11.38 -12.54
N ARG A 189 -10.28 11.65 -11.38
CA ARG A 189 -10.13 10.80 -10.22
C ARG A 189 -10.89 9.51 -10.47
N ALA A 190 -10.25 8.36 -10.38
CA ALA A 190 -10.96 7.11 -10.13
C ALA A 190 -11.61 7.27 -8.75
N LYS A 191 -12.87 7.75 -8.73
CA LYS A 191 -13.57 7.99 -7.47
C LYS A 191 -13.82 6.67 -6.78
N GLY A 192 -13.40 6.57 -5.52
CA GLY A 192 -13.84 5.50 -4.64
C GLY A 192 -13.12 4.17 -4.80
N MET A 193 -11.87 4.15 -5.25
CA MET A 193 -11.03 2.96 -5.22
C MET A 193 -10.16 2.96 -3.96
N GLY A 194 -10.29 1.94 -3.14
CA GLY A 194 -9.52 1.86 -1.91
C GLY A 194 -9.93 0.70 -1.00
N ILE A 195 -9.29 0.60 0.15
CA ILE A 195 -9.61 -0.35 1.21
C ILE A 195 -9.65 0.41 2.54
N SER A 196 -10.83 0.46 3.16
CA SER A 196 -11.03 1.07 4.47
C SER A 196 -10.28 0.29 5.56
N VAL A 197 -9.97 0.99 6.65
CA VAL A 197 -9.46 0.33 7.87
C VAL A 197 -10.42 -0.78 8.30
N GLY A 198 -9.89 -1.97 8.62
CA GLY A 198 -10.66 -3.13 9.05
C GLY A 198 -11.49 -3.82 7.95
N TRP A 199 -11.32 -3.42 6.70
CA TRP A 199 -11.90 -4.08 5.53
C TRP A 199 -10.82 -4.72 4.67
N GLY A 200 -11.24 -5.53 3.72
CA GLY A 200 -10.35 -6.20 2.78
C GLY A 200 -11.00 -6.44 1.43
N ASP A 201 -10.14 -6.54 0.44
CA ASP A 201 -10.48 -6.84 -0.93
C ASP A 201 -10.26 -8.32 -1.23
N ASP A 202 -11.23 -8.98 -1.85
CA ASP A 202 -11.31 -10.43 -2.03
C ASP A 202 -11.37 -10.83 -3.52
N TYR A 203 -10.39 -11.59 -3.94
CA TYR A 203 -10.30 -12.16 -5.28
C TYR A 203 -10.42 -13.68 -5.23
N GLY A 204 -11.63 -14.19 -5.50
CA GLY A 204 -11.94 -15.61 -5.45
C GLY A 204 -11.27 -16.43 -6.56
N PRO A 205 -11.08 -17.74 -6.34
CA PRO A 205 -10.38 -18.61 -7.27
C PRO A 205 -11.09 -18.79 -8.62
N GLN A 206 -12.37 -18.43 -8.71
CA GLN A 206 -13.16 -18.49 -9.94
C GLN A 206 -12.89 -17.35 -10.92
N LEU A 207 -12.30 -16.23 -10.44
CA LEU A 207 -12.08 -15.06 -11.28
C LEU A 207 -11.14 -15.36 -12.45
N THR A 208 -11.39 -14.71 -13.57
CA THR A 208 -10.52 -14.78 -14.75
C THR A 208 -9.10 -14.35 -14.37
N HIS A 209 -8.13 -15.13 -14.83
CA HIS A 209 -6.69 -14.92 -14.54
C HIS A 209 -6.26 -15.13 -13.07
N GLN A 210 -7.16 -15.44 -12.12
CA GLN A 210 -6.80 -15.80 -10.73
C GLN A 210 -6.24 -17.23 -10.70
N ALA A 211 -5.12 -17.43 -11.40
CA ALA A 211 -4.49 -18.72 -11.56
C ALA A 211 -3.01 -18.61 -11.98
N ILE A 212 -2.23 -19.62 -11.59
CA ILE A 212 -0.88 -19.87 -12.11
C ILE A 212 -0.93 -21.05 -13.05
N ASP A 213 -0.29 -20.94 -14.21
CA ASP A 213 -0.16 -22.05 -15.17
C ASP A 213 0.94 -23.01 -14.71
N ILE A 214 0.55 -24.23 -14.39
CA ILE A 214 1.43 -25.30 -13.91
C ILE A 214 1.58 -26.43 -14.94
N THR A 215 1.14 -26.21 -16.17
CA THR A 215 1.24 -27.19 -17.27
C THR A 215 2.71 -27.55 -17.52
N GLY A 216 3.02 -28.84 -17.59
CA GLY A 216 4.37 -29.32 -17.83
C GLY A 216 5.35 -29.20 -16.66
N MET A 217 4.92 -28.63 -15.52
CA MET A 217 5.79 -28.56 -14.34
C MET A 217 5.99 -29.95 -13.74
N PRO A 218 7.20 -30.27 -13.25
CA PRO A 218 7.50 -31.54 -12.61
C PRO A 218 6.73 -31.69 -11.29
N LYS A 219 6.53 -32.94 -10.85
CA LYS A 219 6.08 -33.21 -9.49
C LYS A 219 7.15 -32.80 -8.48
N GLY A 220 6.75 -32.22 -7.35
CA GLY A 220 7.72 -31.79 -6.34
C GLY A 220 7.11 -30.95 -5.23
N THR A 221 7.96 -30.48 -4.35
CA THR A 221 7.58 -29.51 -3.29
C THR A 221 7.81 -28.10 -3.79
N TYR A 222 6.75 -27.33 -3.80
CA TYR A 222 6.73 -25.94 -4.26
C TYR A 222 6.41 -24.99 -3.13
N ARG A 223 6.89 -23.75 -3.23
CA ARG A 223 6.39 -22.65 -2.41
C ARG A 223 5.47 -21.77 -3.25
N LEU A 224 4.25 -21.61 -2.78
CA LEU A 224 3.29 -20.62 -3.26
C LEU A 224 3.31 -19.45 -2.28
N CYS A 225 3.79 -18.29 -2.72
CA CYS A 225 3.93 -17.10 -1.90
C CYS A 225 3.14 -15.93 -2.46
N ALA A 226 2.32 -15.32 -1.62
CA ALA A 226 1.55 -14.11 -1.94
C ALA A 226 2.10 -12.94 -1.14
N THR A 227 2.22 -11.80 -1.80
CA THR A 227 2.71 -10.54 -1.23
C THR A 227 1.74 -9.42 -1.59
N ALA A 228 1.19 -8.75 -0.58
CA ALA A 228 0.52 -7.46 -0.75
C ALA A 228 1.57 -6.36 -0.88
N ASN A 229 1.28 -5.30 -1.63
CA ASN A 229 2.20 -4.19 -1.87
C ASN A 229 3.61 -4.66 -2.30
N ALA A 230 3.65 -5.61 -3.24
CA ALA A 230 4.92 -6.11 -3.75
C ALA A 230 5.67 -5.00 -4.52
N GLY A 231 6.87 -4.69 -4.09
CA GLY A 231 7.67 -3.59 -4.64
C GLY A 231 7.49 -2.26 -3.90
N TRP A 232 6.76 -2.27 -2.78
CA TRP A 232 6.60 -1.10 -1.90
C TRP A 232 6.04 0.12 -2.63
N LEU A 233 5.04 -0.11 -3.44
CA LEU A 233 4.40 0.93 -4.25
C LEU A 233 3.59 1.92 -3.41
N TRP A 234 3.03 1.45 -2.29
CA TRP A 234 2.16 2.22 -1.40
C TRP A 234 2.87 2.50 -0.08
N ALA A 235 2.74 3.73 0.41
CA ALA A 235 3.16 4.07 1.76
C ALA A 235 2.29 3.32 2.78
N GLU A 236 2.93 2.59 3.68
CA GLU A 236 2.32 1.84 4.77
C GLU A 236 3.00 2.14 6.10
N LYS A 237 2.39 1.75 7.21
CA LYS A 237 3.06 1.77 8.52
C LYS A 237 4.33 0.93 8.46
N ALA A 238 5.46 1.55 8.82
CA ALA A 238 6.79 0.97 8.64
C ALA A 238 7.10 -0.23 9.55
N ASP A 239 6.31 -0.44 10.57
CA ASP A 239 6.63 -1.31 11.70
C ASP A 239 6.27 -2.78 11.50
N ASN A 240 5.53 -3.16 10.46
CA ASN A 240 5.07 -4.55 10.35
C ASN A 240 4.86 -5.09 8.92
N HIS A 241 5.81 -4.86 8.04
CA HIS A 241 5.73 -5.42 6.67
C HIS A 241 5.71 -6.96 6.59
N VAL A 242 5.96 -7.66 7.70
CA VAL A 242 5.87 -9.13 7.76
C VAL A 242 4.43 -9.62 7.49
N ASN A 243 3.42 -8.83 7.83
CA ASN A 243 2.02 -9.16 7.58
C ASN A 243 1.59 -9.07 6.11
N ASN A 244 2.38 -8.40 5.26
CA ASN A 244 2.16 -8.35 3.80
C ASN A 244 2.37 -9.69 3.12
N TYR A 245 2.88 -10.69 3.81
CA TYR A 245 3.22 -11.97 3.24
C TYR A 245 2.33 -13.10 3.75
N PHE A 246 2.05 -14.03 2.86
CA PHE A 246 1.51 -15.35 3.22
C PHE A 246 2.02 -16.41 2.24
N TRP A 247 2.45 -17.56 2.75
CA TRP A 247 2.93 -18.63 1.90
C TRP A 247 2.45 -20.02 2.34
N TYR A 248 2.40 -20.92 1.34
CA TYR A 248 2.29 -22.35 1.51
C TYR A 248 3.51 -23.08 0.93
N ASP A 249 4.01 -24.08 1.62
CA ASP A 249 4.74 -25.17 0.98
C ASP A 249 3.73 -26.23 0.55
N LEU A 250 3.76 -26.58 -0.72
CA LEU A 250 2.84 -27.50 -1.37
C LEU A 250 3.61 -28.68 -1.95
N TRP A 251 3.14 -29.91 -1.73
CA TRP A 251 3.48 -30.97 -2.65
C TRP A 251 2.51 -30.92 -3.83
N LEU A 252 3.04 -30.87 -5.04
CA LEU A 252 2.27 -30.70 -6.26
C LEU A 252 2.66 -31.76 -7.30
N ASN A 253 1.66 -32.39 -7.90
CA ASN A 253 1.81 -33.23 -9.08
C ASN A 253 0.85 -32.73 -10.17
N PRO A 254 1.31 -31.82 -11.05
CA PRO A 254 0.45 -31.23 -12.06
C PRO A 254 -0.15 -32.24 -13.04
N ALA A 255 0.62 -33.25 -13.45
CA ALA A 255 0.15 -34.27 -14.38
C ALA A 255 -1.09 -35.02 -13.84
N LYS A 256 -1.13 -35.32 -12.55
CA LYS A 256 -2.24 -35.99 -11.88
C LYS A 256 -3.24 -35.02 -11.22
N SER A 257 -3.09 -33.72 -11.37
CA SER A 257 -3.91 -32.70 -10.72
C SER A 257 -4.03 -32.92 -9.19
N ARG A 258 -2.93 -33.31 -8.54
CA ARG A 258 -2.87 -33.55 -7.09
C ARG A 258 -2.08 -32.46 -6.38
N LEU A 259 -2.59 -32.05 -5.23
CA LEU A 259 -1.99 -31.04 -4.36
C LEU A 259 -2.19 -31.42 -2.91
N THR A 260 -1.16 -31.20 -2.08
CA THR A 260 -1.22 -31.31 -0.62
C THR A 260 -0.50 -30.13 -0.01
N ILE A 261 -1.14 -29.43 0.92
CA ILE A 261 -0.51 -28.35 1.69
C ILE A 261 0.33 -28.98 2.80
N LEU A 262 1.63 -28.70 2.82
CA LEU A 262 2.59 -29.26 3.77
C LEU A 262 2.84 -28.33 4.95
N LYS A 263 3.07 -27.03 4.67
CA LYS A 263 3.38 -25.99 5.64
C LYS A 263 2.77 -24.66 5.23
N LYS A 264 2.66 -23.72 6.19
CA LYS A 264 2.24 -22.35 5.95
C LYS A 264 3.04 -21.39 6.82
N GLY A 265 3.12 -20.12 6.43
CA GLY A 265 3.78 -19.08 7.20
C GLY A 265 3.52 -17.69 6.68
N ARG A 266 4.07 -16.71 7.42
CA ARG A 266 3.93 -15.27 7.15
C ARG A 266 5.27 -14.54 7.11
N THR A 267 6.38 -15.24 7.06
CA THR A 267 7.67 -14.58 6.83
C THR A 267 7.75 -14.05 5.41
N ALA A 268 8.64 -13.08 5.19
CA ALA A 268 8.92 -12.60 3.84
C ALA A 268 9.08 -13.78 2.87
N CYS A 269 8.52 -13.62 1.67
CA CYS A 269 8.75 -14.58 0.62
C CYS A 269 10.24 -14.58 0.30
N PRO A 270 11.00 -15.65 0.61
CA PRO A 270 12.36 -15.68 0.14
C PRO A 270 12.31 -15.53 -1.38
N GLY A 271 13.17 -14.66 -1.91
CA GLY A 271 13.35 -14.56 -3.35
C GLY A 271 13.68 -15.94 -3.94
N PRO A 272 13.46 -16.10 -5.24
CA PRO A 272 13.94 -17.28 -5.92
C PRO A 272 15.43 -17.41 -5.79
#